data_9c66ed22c2d647f8a78cc7c487e9070c
#
_entry.id   9c66ed22c2d647f8a78cc7c487e9070c
#
_cell.length_a   1.000
_cell.length_b   1.000
_cell.length_c   1.000
_cell.angle_alpha   90.00
_cell.angle_beta   90.00
_cell.angle_gamma   90.00
#
_symmetry.space_group_name_H-M   'P 1'
#
loop_
_entity.id
_entity.type
_entity.pdbx_description
1 polymer ?
#
loop_
_entity_poly.entity_id
_entity_poly.type
_entity_poly.pdbx_seq_one_letter_code
_entity_poly.pdbx_strand_id
1 'polypeptide(L)'
;MYKTELHVHTGVVSKCGHVSSEEIVKIYKDLGFETIFITDHINKPSFDLRSEAKETWEEKVDMFLDGYVAAKRAGDRLGLRVLLGAEICFKKPVGNVNDYLVFGIDRDFLLGCEYMHHGTVAEFYEYAKAHGAIVIQAHPYREAPNYGDCYPTPDYVDGIETCNGHHRHKNNNDKAEALAMELGCLTTAGSDFHRVGDEAGAYIETDEPITSAEELIRFLRSGEVRFVERGK
;
A
#
# COMPACT_ATOMS: atom_id res chain seq x y z
N MET A 1 -7.82 -8.16 19.94
CA MET A 1 -7.23 -8.09 18.60
C MET A 1 -7.32 -6.65 18.12
N TYR A 2 -6.24 -6.12 17.60
CA TYR A 2 -6.14 -4.77 17.06
C TYR A 2 -6.18 -4.85 15.53
N LYS A 3 -7.06 -4.05 14.92
CA LYS A 3 -7.25 -4.02 13.47
C LYS A 3 -6.29 -3.04 12.82
N THR A 4 -5.60 -3.49 11.78
CA THR A 4 -4.74 -2.63 10.96
C THR A 4 -5.09 -2.78 9.48
N GLU A 5 -5.31 -1.65 8.82
CA GLU A 5 -5.52 -1.58 7.37
C GLU A 5 -4.21 -1.22 6.67
N LEU A 6 -3.85 -1.97 5.63
CA LEU A 6 -2.56 -1.83 4.97
C LEU A 6 -2.62 -1.23 3.55
N HIS A 7 -3.82 -1.05 2.97
CA HIS A 7 -3.95 -0.64 1.57
C HIS A 7 -5.06 0.40 1.37
N VAL A 8 -4.69 1.69 1.45
CA VAL A 8 -5.63 2.82 1.43
C VAL A 8 -5.15 3.94 0.52
N HIS A 9 -6.04 4.43 -0.35
CA HIS A 9 -5.79 5.55 -1.26
C HIS A 9 -6.63 6.76 -0.91
N THR A 10 -5.96 7.93 -0.82
CA THR A 10 -6.64 9.21 -0.60
C THR A 10 -7.03 9.87 -1.91
N GLY A 11 -8.15 10.61 -1.93
CA GLY A 11 -8.50 11.47 -3.04
C GLY A 11 -7.62 12.71 -3.18
N VAL A 12 -6.72 12.94 -2.21
CA VAL A 12 -5.77 14.05 -2.21
C VAL A 12 -4.62 13.78 -3.19
N VAL A 13 -4.13 12.54 -3.25
CA VAL A 13 -2.95 12.16 -4.05
C VAL A 13 -3.33 11.19 -5.17
N SER A 14 -3.96 10.07 -4.84
CA SER A 14 -4.31 9.05 -5.82
C SER A 14 -5.47 9.47 -6.69
N LYS A 15 -5.28 9.46 -8.02
CA LYS A 15 -6.33 9.86 -8.98
C LYS A 15 -7.56 8.94 -8.92
N CYS A 16 -7.38 7.69 -8.53
CA CYS A 16 -8.44 6.70 -8.34
C CYS A 16 -9.13 6.80 -6.98
N GLY A 17 -8.54 7.50 -5.99
CA GLY A 17 -9.14 7.80 -4.70
C GLY A 17 -10.25 8.85 -4.81
N HIS A 18 -11.37 8.65 -4.10
CA HIS A 18 -12.53 9.53 -4.15
C HIS A 18 -12.93 10.11 -2.78
N VAL A 19 -12.19 9.77 -1.73
CA VAL A 19 -12.51 10.13 -0.35
C VAL A 19 -11.38 10.99 0.22
N SER A 20 -11.75 12.04 0.96
CA SER A 20 -10.76 12.89 1.61
C SER A 20 -10.03 12.15 2.73
N SER A 21 -8.79 12.55 3.00
CA SER A 21 -8.01 11.96 4.08
C SER A 21 -8.71 12.00 5.45
N GLU A 22 -9.42 13.09 5.77
CA GLU A 22 -10.15 13.23 7.04
C GLU A 22 -11.35 12.27 7.11
N GLU A 23 -12.09 12.11 6.03
CA GLU A 23 -13.22 11.19 5.96
C GLU A 23 -12.78 9.73 6.05
N ILE A 24 -11.67 9.35 5.41
CA ILE A 24 -11.05 8.03 5.53
C ILE A 24 -10.76 7.71 7.00
N VAL A 25 -10.07 8.63 7.70
CA VAL A 25 -9.73 8.46 9.11
C VAL A 25 -10.98 8.26 9.97
N LYS A 26 -12.05 9.05 9.70
CA LYS A 26 -13.31 8.90 10.42
C LYS A 26 -13.95 7.54 10.17
N ILE A 27 -14.01 7.08 8.92
CA ILE A 27 -14.58 5.78 8.53
C ILE A 27 -13.86 4.65 9.28
N TYR A 28 -12.53 4.59 9.21
CA TYR A 28 -11.77 3.51 9.85
C TYR A 28 -11.83 3.59 11.39
N LYS A 29 -11.86 4.80 11.96
CA LYS A 29 -12.08 4.98 13.41
C LYS A 29 -13.45 4.46 13.85
N ASP A 30 -14.50 4.78 13.13
CA ASP A 30 -15.88 4.34 13.43
C ASP A 30 -16.01 2.80 13.29
N LEU A 31 -15.20 2.16 12.45
CA LEU A 31 -15.12 0.71 12.29
C LEU A 31 -14.23 0.02 13.35
N GLY A 32 -13.64 0.80 14.27
CA GLY A 32 -12.83 0.28 15.37
C GLY A 32 -11.44 -0.18 14.96
N PHE A 33 -10.87 0.41 13.90
CA PHE A 33 -9.46 0.22 13.57
C PHE A 33 -8.57 1.00 14.54
N GLU A 34 -7.39 0.45 14.82
CA GLU A 34 -6.35 1.07 15.63
C GLU A 34 -5.31 1.79 14.76
N THR A 35 -5.01 1.22 13.61
CA THR A 35 -3.97 1.72 12.71
C THR A 35 -4.41 1.58 11.25
N ILE A 36 -4.07 2.59 10.43
CA ILE A 36 -4.16 2.51 8.97
C ILE A 36 -2.84 2.97 8.35
N PHE A 37 -2.49 2.36 7.22
CA PHE A 37 -1.41 2.83 6.35
C PHE A 37 -2.01 3.56 5.16
N ILE A 38 -1.55 4.78 4.88
CA ILE A 38 -1.84 5.48 3.64
C ILE A 38 -0.80 5.04 2.60
N THR A 39 -1.28 4.43 1.54
CA THR A 39 -0.48 3.83 0.47
C THR A 39 -0.82 4.45 -0.88
N ASP A 40 -0.83 5.78 -0.94
CA ASP A 40 -1.12 6.50 -2.18
C ASP A 40 -0.19 6.09 -3.33
N HIS A 41 -0.66 6.23 -4.56
CA HIS A 41 0.06 5.80 -5.73
C HIS A 41 1.26 6.69 -6.11
N ILE A 42 2.41 6.04 -6.36
CA ILE A 42 3.52 6.57 -7.16
C ILE A 42 3.44 5.91 -8.55
N ASN A 43 2.64 6.48 -9.44
CA ASN A 43 2.43 6.02 -10.81
C ASN A 43 2.22 7.21 -11.76
N LYS A 44 2.12 6.94 -13.06
CA LYS A 44 1.96 7.99 -14.07
C LYS A 44 0.76 8.91 -13.82
N PRO A 45 -0.49 8.43 -13.60
CA PRO A 45 -1.63 9.33 -13.45
C PRO A 45 -1.69 10.09 -12.12
N SER A 46 -1.24 9.47 -11.02
CA SER A 46 -1.38 10.04 -9.68
C SER A 46 -0.15 10.84 -9.25
N PHE A 47 1.04 10.45 -9.68
CA PHE A 47 2.29 11.09 -9.30
C PHE A 47 2.88 11.94 -10.43
N ASP A 48 3.27 11.33 -11.57
CA ASP A 48 3.98 12.06 -12.61
C ASP A 48 3.19 13.24 -13.17
N LEU A 49 1.93 13.00 -13.59
CA LEU A 49 1.09 14.05 -14.18
C LEU A 49 0.67 15.13 -13.16
N ARG A 50 0.47 14.74 -11.89
CA ARG A 50 0.13 15.72 -10.84
C ARG A 50 1.32 16.56 -10.41
N SER A 51 2.51 15.99 -10.45
CA SER A 51 3.76 16.67 -10.08
C SER A 51 4.44 17.37 -11.25
N GLU A 52 3.83 17.39 -12.44
CA GLU A 52 4.42 18.00 -13.66
C GLU A 52 4.77 19.48 -13.48
N ALA A 53 3.94 20.22 -12.71
CA ALA A 53 4.18 21.64 -12.41
C ALA A 53 5.21 21.88 -11.28
N LYS A 54 5.74 20.81 -10.66
CA LYS A 54 6.76 20.90 -9.62
C LYS A 54 8.15 20.96 -10.26
N GLU A 55 8.99 21.86 -9.80
CA GLU A 55 10.31 22.07 -10.38
C GLU A 55 11.35 21.10 -9.84
N THR A 56 11.24 20.74 -8.55
CA THR A 56 12.21 19.89 -7.86
C THR A 56 11.61 18.54 -7.46
N TRP A 57 12.49 17.55 -7.25
CA TRP A 57 12.07 16.25 -6.70
C TRP A 57 11.49 16.40 -5.28
N GLU A 58 12.07 17.27 -4.47
CA GLU A 58 11.58 17.56 -3.13
C GLU A 58 10.12 18.05 -3.14
N GLU A 59 9.76 18.99 -4.00
CA GLU A 59 8.38 19.45 -4.16
C GLU A 59 7.42 18.35 -4.61
N LYS A 60 7.91 17.39 -5.44
CA LYS A 60 7.12 16.23 -5.86
C LYS A 60 6.87 15.26 -4.70
N VAL A 61 7.88 15.01 -3.88
CA VAL A 61 7.77 14.20 -2.67
C VAL A 61 6.81 14.85 -1.67
N ASP A 62 6.92 16.15 -1.44
CA ASP A 62 6.03 16.88 -0.52
C ASP A 62 4.57 16.82 -1.00
N MET A 63 4.33 17.00 -2.30
CA MET A 63 3.00 16.83 -2.90
C MET A 63 2.46 15.39 -2.71
N PHE A 64 3.31 14.37 -2.85
CA PHE A 64 2.92 12.98 -2.61
C PHE A 64 2.52 12.76 -1.14
N LEU A 65 3.22 13.38 -0.22
CA LEU A 65 2.95 13.26 1.21
C LEU A 65 1.69 14.00 1.69
N ASP A 66 1.09 14.89 0.89
CA ASP A 66 -0.07 15.69 1.28
C ASP A 66 -1.24 14.83 1.79
N GLY A 67 -1.50 13.69 1.14
CA GLY A 67 -2.56 12.75 1.54
C GLY A 67 -2.31 12.15 2.93
N TYR A 68 -1.10 11.64 3.14
CA TYR A 68 -0.67 11.11 4.42
C TYR A 68 -0.66 12.17 5.54
N VAL A 69 -0.09 13.34 5.28
CA VAL A 69 -0.02 14.43 6.27
C VAL A 69 -1.40 14.88 6.71
N ALA A 70 -2.34 14.99 5.77
CA ALA A 70 -3.74 15.32 6.08
C ALA A 70 -4.42 14.21 6.91
N ALA A 71 -4.24 12.93 6.52
CA ALA A 71 -4.76 11.79 7.26
C ALA A 71 -4.17 11.71 8.67
N LYS A 72 -2.84 11.88 8.80
CA LYS A 72 -2.16 11.85 10.10
C LYS A 72 -2.68 12.94 11.04
N ARG A 73 -2.86 14.17 10.57
CA ARG A 73 -3.44 15.26 11.36
C ARG A 73 -4.86 14.96 11.84
N ALA A 74 -5.68 14.33 10.97
CA ALA A 74 -7.02 13.88 11.34
C ALA A 74 -6.95 12.74 12.37
N GLY A 75 -6.05 11.77 12.17
CA GLY A 75 -5.82 10.65 13.06
C GLY A 75 -5.41 11.09 14.47
N ASP A 76 -4.48 12.03 14.55
CA ASP A 76 -4.02 12.60 15.84
C ASP A 76 -5.19 13.27 16.63
N ARG A 77 -6.17 13.88 15.92
CA ARG A 77 -7.37 14.45 16.56
C ARG A 77 -8.41 13.41 16.97
N LEU A 78 -8.59 12.36 16.18
CA LEU A 78 -9.65 11.37 16.35
C LEU A 78 -9.20 10.11 17.09
N GLY A 79 -7.90 9.98 17.39
CA GLY A 79 -7.33 8.84 18.08
C GLY A 79 -7.25 7.58 17.20
N LEU A 80 -6.96 7.75 15.90
CA LEU A 80 -6.59 6.68 14.97
C LEU A 80 -5.13 6.86 14.56
N ARG A 81 -4.33 5.81 14.65
CA ARG A 81 -2.94 5.88 14.19
C ARG A 81 -2.89 5.80 12.67
N VAL A 82 -2.16 6.74 12.06
CA VAL A 82 -1.94 6.79 10.62
C VAL A 82 -0.45 6.69 10.34
N LEU A 83 -0.07 5.69 9.56
CA LEU A 83 1.30 5.41 9.17
C LEU A 83 1.46 5.58 7.65
N LEU A 84 2.71 5.80 7.22
CA LEU A 84 3.06 6.00 5.82
C LEU A 84 3.43 4.66 5.17
N GLY A 85 2.88 4.42 3.99
CA GLY A 85 3.32 3.48 2.99
C GLY A 85 3.22 4.14 1.61
N ALA A 86 3.44 3.38 0.58
CA ALA A 86 3.22 3.78 -0.82
C ALA A 86 2.78 2.58 -1.64
N GLU A 87 2.03 2.81 -2.71
CA GLU A 87 1.84 1.82 -3.78
C GLU A 87 2.52 2.33 -5.06
N ILE A 88 3.50 1.57 -5.56
CA ILE A 88 4.37 2.00 -6.65
C ILE A 88 4.14 1.11 -7.87
N CYS A 89 3.90 1.74 -9.04
CA CYS A 89 3.92 1.07 -10.35
C CYS A 89 5.17 1.49 -11.11
N PHE A 90 6.01 0.54 -11.46
CA PHE A 90 7.26 0.80 -12.19
C PHE A 90 7.01 0.88 -13.69
N LYS A 91 7.74 1.78 -14.38
CA LYS A 91 7.59 1.98 -15.82
C LYS A 91 8.24 0.90 -16.68
N LYS A 92 9.12 0.10 -16.10
CA LYS A 92 9.80 -0.99 -16.79
C LYS A 92 9.48 -2.35 -16.15
N PRO A 93 9.33 -3.39 -16.99
CA PRO A 93 9.31 -3.33 -18.46
C PRO A 93 8.14 -2.48 -18.98
N VAL A 94 8.23 -2.02 -20.22
CA VAL A 94 7.14 -1.28 -20.87
C VAL A 94 5.88 -2.15 -20.90
N GLY A 95 4.75 -1.57 -20.46
CA GLY A 95 3.48 -2.31 -20.32
C GLY A 95 3.33 -3.01 -18.97
N ASN A 96 4.25 -2.78 -18.01
CA ASN A 96 4.07 -3.22 -16.64
C ASN A 96 2.79 -2.60 -16.03
N VAL A 97 1.99 -3.45 -15.40
CA VAL A 97 0.73 -3.09 -14.72
C VAL A 97 0.71 -3.55 -13.27
N ASN A 98 1.82 -4.15 -12.79
CA ASN A 98 1.93 -4.58 -11.42
C ASN A 98 2.18 -3.39 -10.50
N ASP A 99 1.53 -3.43 -9.36
CA ASP A 99 1.70 -2.48 -8.27
C ASP A 99 2.39 -3.16 -7.07
N TYR A 100 3.10 -2.36 -6.28
CA TYR A 100 3.89 -2.84 -5.15
C TYR A 100 3.67 -1.94 -3.94
N LEU A 101 3.17 -2.52 -2.84
CA LEU A 101 3.10 -1.86 -1.55
C LEU A 101 4.49 -1.80 -0.92
N VAL A 102 4.82 -0.66 -0.36
CA VAL A 102 6.11 -0.43 0.30
C VAL A 102 5.86 0.11 1.70
N PHE A 103 6.47 -0.55 2.69
CA PHE A 103 6.39 -0.17 4.10
C PHE A 103 7.78 0.03 4.70
N GLY A 104 7.87 0.86 5.73
CA GLY A 104 9.17 1.23 6.32
C GLY A 104 9.82 2.41 5.59
N ILE A 105 9.01 3.30 5.06
CA ILE A 105 9.43 4.50 4.34
C ILE A 105 9.10 5.77 5.11
N ASP A 106 9.87 6.79 4.86
CA ASP A 106 9.66 8.16 5.32
C ASP A 106 9.99 9.17 4.21
N ARG A 107 9.98 10.46 4.55
CA ARG A 107 10.31 11.52 3.60
C ARG A 107 11.75 11.40 3.07
N ASP A 108 12.71 11.06 3.95
CA ASP A 108 14.12 10.96 3.56
C ASP A 108 14.35 9.77 2.63
N PHE A 109 13.68 8.64 2.89
CA PHE A 109 13.65 7.51 1.95
C PHE A 109 13.15 7.94 0.57
N LEU A 110 12.04 8.67 0.50
CA LEU A 110 11.44 9.14 -0.76
C LEU A 110 12.35 10.13 -1.49
N LEU A 111 13.05 11.01 -0.76
CA LEU A 111 14.03 11.91 -1.35
C LEU A 111 15.21 11.15 -1.98
N GLY A 112 15.65 10.08 -1.35
CA GLY A 112 16.78 9.26 -1.83
C GLY A 112 16.47 8.36 -3.02
N CYS A 113 15.19 8.07 -3.30
CA CYS A 113 14.77 7.21 -4.43
C CYS A 113 14.31 8.00 -5.68
N GLU A 114 14.98 9.11 -5.96
CA GLU A 114 14.63 10.04 -7.05
C GLU A 114 14.40 9.31 -8.38
N TYR A 115 13.17 9.39 -8.91
CA TYR A 115 12.71 8.77 -10.16
C TYR A 115 12.91 7.25 -10.29
N MET A 116 13.16 6.52 -9.20
CA MET A 116 13.34 5.06 -9.28
C MET A 116 12.11 4.33 -9.84
N HIS A 117 10.89 4.87 -9.66
CA HIS A 117 9.67 4.34 -10.29
C HIS A 117 9.67 4.42 -11.83
N HIS A 118 10.60 5.16 -12.44
CA HIS A 118 10.83 5.14 -13.90
C HIS A 118 11.69 3.95 -14.35
N GLY A 119 12.31 3.24 -13.42
CA GLY A 119 13.11 2.04 -13.61
C GLY A 119 12.30 0.75 -13.46
N THR A 120 12.95 -0.27 -12.93
CA THR A 120 12.40 -1.60 -12.63
C THR A 120 12.17 -1.80 -11.15
N VAL A 121 11.29 -2.73 -10.77
CA VAL A 121 11.14 -3.15 -9.38
C VAL A 121 12.45 -3.69 -8.81
N ALA A 122 13.28 -4.36 -9.61
CA ALA A 122 14.57 -4.91 -9.18
C ALA A 122 15.51 -3.83 -8.64
N GLU A 123 15.67 -2.72 -9.38
CA GLU A 123 16.52 -1.59 -8.97
C GLU A 123 16.01 -0.96 -7.68
N PHE A 124 14.67 -0.79 -7.56
CA PHE A 124 14.04 -0.24 -6.37
C PHE A 124 14.13 -1.19 -5.16
N TYR A 125 13.98 -2.50 -5.38
CA TYR A 125 14.04 -3.50 -4.31
C TYR A 125 15.38 -3.49 -3.58
N GLU A 126 16.49 -3.40 -4.32
CA GLU A 126 17.83 -3.29 -3.72
C GLU A 126 17.97 -2.01 -2.87
N TYR A 127 17.42 -0.89 -3.35
CA TYR A 127 17.38 0.35 -2.58
C TYR A 127 16.52 0.21 -1.31
N ALA A 128 15.29 -0.29 -1.44
CA ALA A 128 14.36 -0.47 -0.33
C ALA A 128 14.97 -1.36 0.77
N LYS A 129 15.54 -2.49 0.37
CA LYS A 129 16.20 -3.44 1.28
C LYS A 129 17.39 -2.82 2.02
N ALA A 130 18.20 -2.02 1.34
CA ALA A 130 19.35 -1.33 1.96
C ALA A 130 18.91 -0.29 3.00
N HIS A 131 17.66 0.21 2.92
CA HIS A 131 17.09 1.20 3.84
C HIS A 131 16.08 0.60 4.84
N GLY A 132 15.98 -0.73 4.92
CA GLY A 132 15.13 -1.43 5.90
C GLY A 132 13.63 -1.44 5.57
N ALA A 133 13.24 -0.98 4.39
CA ALA A 133 11.88 -1.09 3.89
C ALA A 133 11.60 -2.50 3.36
N ILE A 134 10.32 -2.88 3.31
CA ILE A 134 9.85 -4.11 2.64
C ILE A 134 8.99 -3.77 1.43
N VAL A 135 9.08 -4.62 0.42
CA VAL A 135 8.32 -4.53 -0.83
C VAL A 135 7.38 -5.73 -0.93
N ILE A 136 6.09 -5.47 -1.07
CA ILE A 136 5.03 -6.48 -1.16
C ILE A 136 4.36 -6.32 -2.53
N GLN A 137 4.31 -7.36 -3.35
CA GLN A 137 3.53 -7.29 -4.58
C GLN A 137 2.04 -7.22 -4.26
N ALA A 138 1.38 -6.14 -4.65
CA ALA A 138 -0.05 -5.95 -4.47
C ALA A 138 -0.83 -6.83 -5.47
N HIS A 139 -1.95 -7.41 -5.03
CA HIS A 139 -2.93 -8.13 -5.86
C HIS A 139 -2.38 -8.83 -7.13
N PRO A 140 -1.40 -9.76 -7.01
CA PRO A 140 -0.56 -10.25 -8.11
C PRO A 140 -1.31 -11.01 -9.22
N TYR A 141 -2.56 -11.37 -9.00
CA TYR A 141 -3.42 -12.06 -9.96
C TYR A 141 -4.70 -11.30 -10.28
N ARG A 142 -4.71 -9.97 -10.08
CA ARG A 142 -5.85 -9.13 -10.42
C ARG A 142 -6.11 -9.15 -11.92
N GLU A 143 -7.37 -9.45 -12.29
CA GLU A 143 -7.87 -9.30 -13.64
C GLU A 143 -8.43 -7.87 -13.80
N ALA A 144 -7.82 -7.09 -14.70
CA ALA A 144 -8.22 -5.70 -14.97
C ALA A 144 -8.35 -5.45 -16.47
N PRO A 145 -9.49 -5.83 -17.10
CA PRO A 145 -9.66 -5.88 -18.57
C PRO A 145 -9.30 -4.60 -19.32
N ASN A 146 -9.38 -3.43 -18.64
CA ASN A 146 -9.09 -2.13 -19.24
C ASN A 146 -7.64 -1.65 -19.04
N TYR A 147 -6.87 -2.32 -18.19
CA TYR A 147 -5.52 -1.89 -17.76
C TYR A 147 -4.46 -2.96 -17.95
N GLY A 148 -4.87 -4.20 -18.24
CA GLY A 148 -4.03 -5.39 -18.27
C GLY A 148 -4.10 -6.16 -16.95
N ASP A 149 -3.93 -7.49 -17.06
CA ASP A 149 -3.95 -8.36 -15.90
C ASP A 149 -2.61 -8.32 -15.18
N CYS A 150 -2.64 -8.29 -13.86
CA CYS A 150 -1.44 -8.41 -13.03
C CYS A 150 -0.88 -9.84 -13.11
N TYR A 151 0.44 -9.96 -12.95
CA TYR A 151 1.14 -11.24 -12.97
C TYR A 151 2.22 -11.26 -11.88
N PRO A 152 2.52 -12.43 -11.28
CA PRO A 152 3.48 -12.51 -10.19
C PRO A 152 4.92 -12.21 -10.65
N THR A 153 5.65 -11.48 -9.79
CA THR A 153 7.07 -11.12 -9.97
C THR A 153 7.83 -11.37 -8.66
N PRO A 154 7.99 -12.64 -8.23
CA PRO A 154 8.42 -12.98 -6.88
C PRO A 154 9.89 -12.68 -6.57
N ASP A 155 10.75 -12.47 -7.59
CA ASP A 155 12.20 -12.38 -7.41
C ASP A 155 12.66 -11.09 -6.69
N TYR A 156 11.82 -10.04 -6.70
CA TYR A 156 12.16 -8.71 -6.21
C TYR A 156 11.13 -8.16 -5.22
N VAL A 157 10.61 -9.04 -4.36
CA VAL A 157 9.67 -8.68 -3.30
C VAL A 157 9.96 -9.48 -2.03
N ASP A 158 9.63 -8.92 -0.87
CA ASP A 158 9.69 -9.62 0.42
C ASP A 158 8.44 -10.48 0.63
N GLY A 159 7.35 -10.14 -0.05
CA GLY A 159 6.08 -10.83 0.13
C GLY A 159 5.02 -10.48 -0.89
N ILE A 160 3.82 -11.00 -0.66
CA ILE A 160 2.67 -10.93 -1.56
C ILE A 160 1.43 -10.51 -0.77
N GLU A 161 0.63 -9.60 -1.31
CA GLU A 161 -0.72 -9.34 -0.82
C GLU A 161 -1.62 -10.51 -1.23
N THR A 162 -1.84 -11.43 -0.30
CA THR A 162 -2.60 -12.66 -0.54
C THR A 162 -4.10 -12.45 -0.41
N CYS A 163 -4.51 -11.40 0.29
CA CYS A 163 -5.91 -11.06 0.49
C CYS A 163 -6.16 -9.58 0.18
N ASN A 164 -6.60 -9.29 -1.03
CA ASN A 164 -7.05 -7.97 -1.44
C ASN A 164 -8.59 -7.94 -1.45
N GLY A 165 -9.15 -7.00 -0.66
CA GLY A 165 -10.59 -6.89 -0.43
C GLY A 165 -11.36 -6.06 -1.46
N HIS A 166 -10.70 -5.59 -2.53
CA HIS A 166 -11.32 -4.72 -3.52
C HIS A 166 -12.36 -5.47 -4.38
N HIS A 167 -13.62 -5.28 -4.07
CA HIS A 167 -14.74 -6.08 -4.59
C HIS A 167 -15.10 -5.78 -6.07
N ARG A 168 -14.56 -4.72 -6.67
CA ARG A 168 -14.82 -4.35 -8.08
C ARG A 168 -13.88 -5.02 -9.08
N HIS A 169 -12.88 -5.74 -8.59
CA HIS A 169 -11.95 -6.50 -9.39
C HIS A 169 -11.93 -7.97 -8.96
N LYS A 170 -11.59 -8.83 -9.88
CA LYS A 170 -11.33 -10.24 -9.55
C LYS A 170 -9.85 -10.36 -9.17
N ASN A 171 -9.57 -10.48 -7.88
CA ASN A 171 -8.20 -10.48 -7.35
C ASN A 171 -7.56 -11.88 -7.35
N ASN A 172 -8.35 -12.96 -7.44
CA ASN A 172 -7.86 -14.35 -7.38
C ASN A 172 -6.96 -14.60 -6.15
N ASN A 173 -7.45 -14.19 -4.98
CA ASN A 173 -6.73 -14.29 -3.69
C ASN A 173 -6.24 -15.71 -3.39
N ASP A 174 -7.00 -16.73 -3.79
CA ASP A 174 -6.65 -18.15 -3.68
C ASP A 174 -5.34 -18.50 -4.41
N LYS A 175 -5.12 -17.91 -5.58
CA LYS A 175 -3.86 -18.09 -6.33
C LYS A 175 -2.70 -17.37 -5.67
N ALA A 176 -2.95 -16.17 -5.13
CA ALA A 176 -1.92 -15.41 -4.42
C ALA A 176 -1.50 -16.13 -3.12
N GLU A 177 -2.45 -16.70 -2.39
CA GLU A 177 -2.18 -17.51 -1.20
C GLU A 177 -1.36 -18.75 -1.54
N ALA A 178 -1.75 -19.50 -2.59
CA ALA A 178 -1.01 -20.68 -3.02
C ALA A 178 0.44 -20.35 -3.42
N LEU A 179 0.64 -19.25 -4.16
CA LEU A 179 1.99 -18.79 -4.52
C LEU A 179 2.81 -18.39 -3.29
N ALA A 180 2.24 -17.64 -2.35
CA ALA A 180 2.95 -17.23 -1.15
C ALA A 180 3.38 -18.44 -0.28
N MET A 181 2.52 -19.46 -0.19
CA MET A 181 2.85 -20.72 0.48
C MET A 181 4.00 -21.46 -0.24
N GLU A 182 4.00 -21.51 -1.56
CA GLU A 182 5.08 -22.13 -2.34
C GLU A 182 6.42 -21.42 -2.13
N LEU A 183 6.40 -20.09 -2.09
CA LEU A 183 7.60 -19.25 -1.93
C LEU A 183 8.07 -19.15 -0.48
N GLY A 184 7.19 -19.38 0.50
CA GLY A 184 7.50 -19.15 1.92
C GLY A 184 7.80 -17.68 2.22
N CYS A 185 7.18 -16.74 1.48
CA CYS A 185 7.39 -15.31 1.60
C CYS A 185 6.41 -14.66 2.60
N LEU A 186 6.60 -13.36 2.89
CA LEU A 186 5.67 -12.59 3.71
C LEU A 186 4.31 -12.48 3.02
N THR A 187 3.25 -12.36 3.82
CA THR A 187 1.88 -12.18 3.33
C THR A 187 1.23 -10.98 3.97
N THR A 188 0.37 -10.28 3.20
CA THR A 188 -0.41 -9.14 3.67
C THR A 188 -1.86 -9.23 3.23
N ALA A 189 -2.71 -8.41 3.85
CA ALA A 189 -4.09 -8.20 3.46
C ALA A 189 -4.44 -6.71 3.54
N GLY A 190 -5.23 -6.21 2.59
CA GLY A 190 -5.69 -4.82 2.56
C GLY A 190 -6.97 -4.65 1.77
N SER A 191 -7.71 -3.59 2.07
CA SER A 191 -8.98 -3.29 1.38
C SER A 191 -8.80 -2.76 -0.02
N ASP A 192 -7.65 -2.17 -0.31
CA ASP A 192 -7.41 -1.38 -1.52
C ASP A 192 -8.50 -0.31 -1.68
N PHE A 193 -8.63 0.47 -0.59
CA PHE A 193 -9.71 1.43 -0.41
C PHE A 193 -9.59 2.62 -1.36
N HIS A 194 -10.63 2.87 -2.13
CA HIS A 194 -10.72 4.01 -3.06
C HIS A 194 -11.95 4.89 -2.83
N ARG A 195 -13.05 4.32 -2.33
CA ARG A 195 -14.33 5.01 -2.11
C ARG A 195 -15.12 4.38 -0.98
N VAL A 196 -16.08 5.10 -0.46
CA VAL A 196 -17.03 4.57 0.53
C VAL A 196 -17.65 3.27 0.02
N GLY A 197 -17.64 2.24 0.85
CA GLY A 197 -18.06 0.88 0.52
C GLY A 197 -16.89 -0.11 0.35
N ASP A 198 -15.66 0.38 0.14
CA ASP A 198 -14.46 -0.46 0.02
C ASP A 198 -13.84 -0.79 1.39
N GLU A 199 -14.13 0.02 2.43
CA GLU A 199 -13.53 -0.09 3.76
C GLU A 199 -13.69 -1.48 4.39
N ALA A 200 -12.65 -1.95 5.05
CA ALA A 200 -12.59 -3.24 5.73
C ALA A 200 -12.95 -4.44 4.82
N GLY A 201 -12.66 -4.34 3.51
CA GLY A 201 -12.79 -5.45 2.56
C GLY A 201 -11.86 -6.61 2.90
N ALA A 202 -10.62 -6.27 3.26
CA ALA A 202 -9.65 -7.15 3.90
C ALA A 202 -8.73 -6.31 4.80
N TYR A 203 -8.17 -6.92 5.84
CA TYR A 203 -7.25 -6.27 6.77
C TYR A 203 -6.53 -7.30 7.64
N ILE A 204 -5.60 -6.85 8.46
CA ILE A 204 -4.91 -7.71 9.43
C ILE A 204 -5.35 -7.43 10.87
N GLU A 205 -5.28 -8.45 11.72
CA GLU A 205 -5.43 -8.33 13.16
C GLU A 205 -4.21 -8.91 13.89
N THR A 206 -3.82 -8.23 14.97
CA THR A 206 -2.70 -8.62 15.84
C THR A 206 -3.11 -8.55 17.32
N ASP A 207 -2.37 -9.25 18.20
CA ASP A 207 -2.65 -9.22 19.65
C ASP A 207 -2.20 -7.92 20.31
N GLU A 208 -1.24 -7.22 19.72
CA GLU A 208 -0.78 -5.89 20.13
C GLU A 208 -0.98 -4.88 19.01
N PRO A 209 -1.13 -3.57 19.31
CA PRO A 209 -1.30 -2.55 18.27
C PRO A 209 -0.03 -2.36 17.47
N ILE A 210 -0.16 -2.21 16.15
CA ILE A 210 0.96 -1.80 15.28
C ILE A 210 1.11 -0.29 15.38
N THR A 211 2.23 0.17 15.94
CA THR A 211 2.49 1.59 16.22
C THR A 211 3.53 2.21 15.30
N SER A 212 4.24 1.38 14.54
CA SER A 212 5.22 1.81 13.55
C SER A 212 5.34 0.80 12.40
N ALA A 213 6.04 1.19 11.33
CA ALA A 213 6.31 0.28 10.21
C ALA A 213 7.25 -0.86 10.61
N GLU A 214 8.20 -0.63 11.53
CA GLU A 214 9.10 -1.65 12.05
C GLU A 214 8.31 -2.72 12.82
N GLU A 215 7.29 -2.33 13.58
CA GLU A 215 6.41 -3.29 14.26
C GLU A 215 5.57 -4.09 13.26
N LEU A 216 5.04 -3.44 12.20
CA LEU A 216 4.38 -4.17 11.11
C LEU A 216 5.31 -5.24 10.53
N ILE A 217 6.55 -4.85 10.17
CA ILE A 217 7.54 -5.78 9.59
C ILE A 217 7.85 -6.93 10.56
N ARG A 218 7.97 -6.64 11.85
CA ARG A 218 8.19 -7.66 12.89
C ARG A 218 7.02 -8.64 12.94
N PHE A 219 5.78 -8.16 13.00
CA PHE A 219 4.58 -9.01 13.04
C PHE A 219 4.45 -9.88 11.78
N LEU A 220 4.66 -9.30 10.59
CA LEU A 220 4.62 -10.07 9.34
C LEU A 220 5.68 -11.18 9.33
N ARG A 221 6.89 -10.91 9.83
CA ARG A 221 7.98 -11.91 9.91
C ARG A 221 7.75 -12.98 10.97
N SER A 222 7.08 -12.69 12.07
CA SER A 222 6.78 -13.68 13.12
C SER A 222 5.63 -14.61 12.74
N GLY A 223 4.79 -14.22 11.78
CA GLY A 223 3.55 -14.93 11.45
C GLY A 223 2.44 -14.73 12.48
N GLU A 224 2.61 -13.82 13.44
CA GLU A 224 1.63 -13.51 14.49
C GLU A 224 0.56 -12.53 13.99
N VAL A 225 0.03 -12.80 12.79
CA VAL A 225 -0.95 -11.96 12.09
C VAL A 225 -2.13 -12.81 11.68
N ARG A 226 -3.34 -12.33 11.92
CA ARG A 226 -4.55 -12.93 11.39
C ARG A 226 -5.06 -12.08 10.21
N PHE A 227 -5.32 -12.71 9.09
CA PHE A 227 -5.96 -12.08 7.95
C PHE A 227 -7.48 -12.17 8.08
N VAL A 228 -8.15 -11.07 7.79
CA VAL A 228 -9.62 -10.97 7.79
C VAL A 228 -10.07 -10.54 6.40
N GLU A 229 -11.02 -11.27 5.83
CA GLU A 229 -11.66 -10.93 4.56
C GLU A 229 -13.17 -10.84 4.77
N ARG A 230 -13.80 -9.76 4.26
CA ARG A 230 -15.24 -9.57 4.40
C ARG A 230 -16.00 -10.68 3.68
N GLY A 231 -16.85 -11.38 4.41
CA GLY A 231 -17.73 -12.41 3.85
C GLY A 231 -17.16 -13.83 3.88
N LYS A 232 -16.00 -14.02 4.46
CA LYS A 232 -15.44 -15.35 4.79
C LYS A 232 -15.50 -15.64 6.28
#